data_9cf829c22f83f08c720cea69fbd63eef
#
_entry.id   9cf829c22f83f08c720cea69fbd63eef
#
_cell.length_a   1.000
_cell.length_b   1.000
_cell.length_c   1.000
_cell.angle_alpha   90.00
_cell.angle_beta   90.00
_cell.angle_gamma   90.00
#
_symmetry.space_group_name_H-M   'P 1'
#
loop_
_entity.id
_entity.type
_entity.pdbx_description
1 polymer ?
#
loop_
_entity_poly.entity_id
_entity_poly.type
_entity_poly.pdbx_seq_one_letter_code
_entity_poly.pdbx_strand_id
1 'polypeptide(L)'
;MSSSPTVSWRETVQSYLDRRLLWVFMLGCSSGFPWVLIGSNMSGWLKDAGLTRAAIGYFGSVFAVYAINFLWAPLVDRVKLPLLHRSLGQRRSWIFLCQSFVLICTLLIAGVNPANNLMLTSALALGIAIASATQDIAIDAFRIDTFPKSDSSKLPQASAMAVIGWWTGYSLPGYLAFINADSIGWNGVYYGMAAIVALLMIFTLLVGEPTTRREQLQQEAEQRHNQLVGSKVVAWLTVTVVEPFLDFFKRNGVRVALTLLLFVFLFKIGEAFLGRMSITFYKEVGFSNEQIGYYSKLLGWGITIFFTLVGSMINVKFGIVRGLMIGGIAMAASNLMFAWMAEVGPNENLFLATLIVDNFTSAFSTVAFVSFLTMVTGQAFSATQYALLASLGNFGRTTLASFSGELVDYLDNWSVFFVITALMVIPSLIMLYSLRHYFHDLLEKARKESSEE
;
A
#
# COMPACT_ATOMS: atom_id res chain seq x y z
N MET A 1 24.11 -7.52 -24.03
CA MET A 1 22.79 -7.97 -23.54
C MET A 1 22.94 -9.42 -23.11
N SER A 2 23.39 -9.70 -21.89
CA SER A 2 23.38 -11.06 -21.34
C SER A 2 21.93 -11.38 -20.98
N SER A 3 21.37 -12.40 -21.58
CA SER A 3 20.04 -12.93 -21.27
C SER A 3 20.05 -13.36 -19.81
N SER A 4 19.33 -12.62 -18.96
CA SER A 4 18.95 -13.13 -17.64
C SER A 4 18.32 -14.51 -17.86
N PRO A 5 18.66 -15.55 -17.06
CA PRO A 5 18.01 -16.85 -17.20
C PRO A 5 16.50 -16.62 -17.05
N THR A 6 15.74 -16.90 -18.10
CA THR A 6 14.28 -16.77 -18.08
C THR A 6 13.74 -17.89 -17.20
N VAL A 7 13.25 -17.50 -16.02
CA VAL A 7 12.56 -18.43 -15.10
C VAL A 7 11.41 -19.11 -15.87
N SER A 8 11.31 -20.42 -15.78
CA SER A 8 10.23 -21.16 -16.45
C SER A 8 8.87 -20.82 -15.80
N TRP A 9 7.77 -20.97 -16.54
CA TRP A 9 6.43 -20.76 -15.98
C TRP A 9 6.11 -21.73 -14.83
N ARG A 10 6.65 -22.96 -14.91
CA ARG A 10 6.49 -23.96 -13.86
C ARG A 10 7.19 -23.54 -12.58
N GLU A 11 8.42 -23.04 -12.67
CA GLU A 11 9.18 -22.50 -11.52
C GLU A 11 8.49 -21.27 -10.94
N THR A 12 7.93 -20.39 -11.78
CA THR A 12 7.16 -19.24 -11.36
C THR A 12 5.95 -19.66 -10.52
N VAL A 13 5.16 -20.63 -10.97
CA VAL A 13 3.99 -21.12 -10.20
C VAL A 13 4.43 -21.83 -8.92
N GLN A 14 5.48 -22.66 -8.98
CA GLN A 14 6.01 -23.33 -7.79
C GLN A 14 6.51 -22.34 -6.71
N SER A 15 7.01 -21.16 -7.11
CA SER A 15 7.49 -20.16 -6.16
C SER A 15 6.37 -19.58 -5.25
N TYR A 16 5.08 -19.75 -5.64
CA TYR A 16 3.93 -19.35 -4.81
C TYR A 16 3.60 -20.38 -3.71
N LEU A 17 4.21 -21.55 -3.68
CA LEU A 17 4.02 -22.53 -2.61
C LEU A 17 4.84 -22.23 -1.34
N ASP A 18 5.58 -21.13 -1.31
CA ASP A 18 6.31 -20.69 -0.14
C ASP A 18 5.36 -20.30 1.00
N ARG A 19 5.47 -20.99 2.15
CA ARG A 19 4.63 -20.74 3.34
C ARG A 19 4.71 -19.29 3.84
N ARG A 20 5.84 -18.61 3.62
CA ARG A 20 6.03 -17.21 4.00
C ARG A 20 5.05 -16.28 3.27
N LEU A 21 4.64 -16.62 2.05
CA LEU A 21 3.65 -15.86 1.28
C LEU A 21 2.27 -15.87 1.93
N LEU A 22 1.88 -17.00 2.56
CA LEU A 22 0.65 -17.07 3.33
C LEU A 22 0.70 -16.10 4.54
N TRP A 23 1.84 -16.00 5.21
CA TRP A 23 2.00 -15.03 6.30
C TRP A 23 1.81 -13.59 5.82
N VAL A 24 2.44 -13.24 4.68
CA VAL A 24 2.29 -11.91 4.08
C VAL A 24 0.83 -11.64 3.68
N PHE A 25 0.14 -12.62 3.10
CA PHE A 25 -1.28 -12.50 2.77
C PHE A 25 -2.14 -12.23 4.02
N MET A 26 -1.96 -13.01 5.09
CA MET A 26 -2.75 -12.85 6.33
C MET A 26 -2.46 -11.52 7.03
N LEU A 27 -1.20 -11.08 7.06
CA LEU A 27 -0.84 -9.76 7.57
C LEU A 27 -1.37 -8.65 6.64
N GLY A 28 -1.41 -8.88 5.33
CA GLY A 28 -2.10 -8.01 4.38
C GLY A 28 -3.59 -7.84 4.71
N CYS A 29 -4.28 -8.94 5.06
CA CYS A 29 -5.68 -8.85 5.54
C CYS A 29 -5.78 -7.98 6.80
N SER A 30 -4.83 -8.12 7.72
CA SER A 30 -4.78 -7.29 8.93
C SER A 30 -4.55 -5.81 8.62
N SER A 31 -3.81 -5.49 7.56
CA SER A 31 -3.56 -4.11 7.11
C SER A 31 -4.80 -3.47 6.47
N GLY A 32 -5.53 -4.22 5.62
CA GLY A 32 -6.73 -3.71 4.95
C GLY A 32 -7.96 -3.60 5.87
N PHE A 33 -8.03 -4.42 6.92
CA PHE A 33 -9.21 -4.51 7.78
C PHE A 33 -9.58 -3.21 8.53
N PRO A 34 -8.66 -2.47 9.16
CA PRO A 34 -9.02 -1.21 9.83
C PRO A 34 -9.60 -0.16 8.88
N TRP A 35 -9.19 -0.18 7.61
CA TRP A 35 -9.72 0.74 6.61
C TRP A 35 -11.22 0.56 6.37
N VAL A 36 -11.73 -0.66 6.43
CA VAL A 36 -13.17 -0.89 6.32
C VAL A 36 -13.91 -0.41 7.57
N LEU A 37 -13.33 -0.57 8.75
CA LEU A 37 -13.93 -0.12 10.01
C LEU A 37 -14.19 1.38 10.01
N ILE A 38 -13.14 2.19 9.74
CA ILE A 38 -13.22 3.66 9.80
C ILE A 38 -13.62 4.29 8.47
N GLY A 39 -13.65 3.52 7.38
CA GLY A 39 -14.05 3.98 6.05
C GLY A 39 -15.49 3.64 5.72
N SER A 40 -15.71 2.62 4.89
CA SER A 40 -17.03 2.32 4.33
C SER A 40 -18.07 1.95 5.37
N ASN A 41 -17.73 1.11 6.36
CA ASN A 41 -18.68 0.71 7.40
C ASN A 41 -19.10 1.89 8.28
N MET A 42 -18.12 2.71 8.70
CA MET A 42 -18.43 3.90 9.48
C MET A 42 -19.24 4.91 8.68
N SER A 43 -18.91 5.13 7.42
CA SER A 43 -19.68 6.03 6.55
C SER A 43 -21.13 5.55 6.37
N GLY A 44 -21.33 4.22 6.22
CA GLY A 44 -22.67 3.61 6.19
C GLY A 44 -23.43 3.85 7.49
N TRP A 45 -22.80 3.53 8.63
CA TRP A 45 -23.42 3.72 9.95
C TRP A 45 -23.77 5.19 10.24
N LEU A 46 -22.85 6.12 9.98
CA LEU A 46 -23.11 7.56 10.17
C LEU A 46 -24.29 8.05 9.31
N LYS A 47 -24.39 7.52 8.08
CA LYS A 47 -25.51 7.83 7.18
C LYS A 47 -26.84 7.32 7.73
N ASP A 48 -26.87 6.06 8.17
CA ASP A 48 -28.06 5.43 8.74
C ASP A 48 -28.46 6.07 10.09
N ALA A 49 -27.48 6.59 10.84
CA ALA A 49 -27.69 7.38 12.06
C ALA A 49 -28.20 8.82 11.77
N GLY A 50 -28.39 9.19 10.50
CA GLY A 50 -28.99 10.47 10.10
C GLY A 50 -27.99 11.64 10.03
N LEU A 51 -26.69 11.41 10.07
CA LEU A 51 -25.70 12.48 9.99
C LEU A 51 -25.64 13.09 8.58
N THR A 52 -25.26 14.37 8.52
CA THR A 52 -25.14 15.12 7.27
C THR A 52 -23.95 14.64 6.44
N ARG A 53 -24.03 14.85 5.11
CA ARG A 53 -22.90 14.55 4.18
C ARG A 53 -21.61 15.26 4.58
N ALA A 54 -21.72 16.50 5.07
CA ALA A 54 -20.59 17.27 5.56
C ALA A 54 -19.91 16.60 6.78
N ALA A 55 -20.71 16.17 7.77
CA ALA A 55 -20.19 15.48 8.95
C ALA A 55 -19.48 14.16 8.57
N ILE A 56 -20.05 13.37 7.64
CA ILE A 56 -19.45 12.14 7.13
C ILE A 56 -18.15 12.46 6.38
N GLY A 57 -18.12 13.53 5.59
CA GLY A 57 -16.93 13.99 4.89
C GLY A 57 -15.81 14.39 5.85
N TYR A 58 -16.12 15.17 6.88
CA TYR A 58 -15.15 15.56 7.93
C TYR A 58 -14.63 14.35 8.71
N PHE A 59 -15.46 13.35 8.94
CA PHE A 59 -15.02 12.11 9.56
C PHE A 59 -13.91 11.42 8.76
N GLY A 60 -13.92 11.55 7.43
CA GLY A 60 -12.86 11.03 6.55
C GLY A 60 -11.48 11.65 6.80
N SER A 61 -11.37 12.78 7.53
CA SER A 61 -10.08 13.40 7.88
C SER A 61 -9.20 12.50 8.74
N VAL A 62 -9.74 11.47 9.41
CA VAL A 62 -8.95 10.49 10.18
C VAL A 62 -7.91 9.76 9.30
N PHE A 63 -8.16 9.66 8.00
CA PHE A 63 -7.21 9.05 7.06
C PHE A 63 -5.96 9.90 6.80
N ALA A 64 -5.93 11.17 7.19
CA ALA A 64 -4.73 12.02 7.08
C ALA A 64 -3.53 11.45 7.85
N VAL A 65 -3.79 10.66 8.90
CA VAL A 65 -2.77 9.96 9.70
C VAL A 65 -1.84 9.09 8.83
N TYR A 66 -2.40 8.45 7.79
CA TYR A 66 -1.62 7.58 6.91
C TYR A 66 -0.65 8.34 5.98
N ALA A 67 -0.88 9.63 5.78
CA ALA A 67 0.04 10.46 4.99
C ALA A 67 1.27 10.93 5.79
N ILE A 68 1.17 10.92 7.13
CA ILE A 68 2.22 11.42 8.03
C ILE A 68 2.85 10.31 8.89
N ASN A 69 2.47 9.05 8.70
CA ASN A 69 2.93 7.94 9.52
C ASN A 69 4.45 7.70 9.47
N PHE A 70 5.13 8.14 8.41
CA PHE A 70 6.59 8.08 8.30
C PHE A 70 7.31 8.86 9.41
N LEU A 71 6.65 9.84 10.03
CA LEU A 71 7.25 10.66 11.10
C LEU A 71 7.58 9.83 12.36
N TRP A 72 6.80 8.77 12.63
CA TRP A 72 7.06 7.88 13.76
C TRP A 72 7.51 6.46 13.36
N ALA A 73 7.67 6.19 12.06
CA ALA A 73 8.21 4.92 11.59
C ALA A 73 9.58 4.56 12.20
N PRO A 74 10.50 5.51 12.50
CA PRO A 74 11.74 5.22 13.21
C PRO A 74 11.54 4.54 14.57
N LEU A 75 10.44 4.83 15.26
CA LEU A 75 10.13 4.18 16.54
C LEU A 75 9.85 2.68 16.36
N VAL A 76 9.14 2.32 15.29
CA VAL A 76 8.84 0.91 14.96
C VAL A 76 10.11 0.12 14.62
N ASP A 77 11.12 0.78 14.03
CA ASP A 77 12.42 0.16 13.75
C ASP A 77 13.28 -0.07 15.01
N ARG A 78 13.17 0.84 15.99
CA ARG A 78 14.16 0.94 17.07
C ARG A 78 13.64 0.58 18.46
N VAL A 79 12.38 0.89 18.75
CA VAL A 79 11.83 0.71 20.09
C VAL A 79 11.43 -0.75 20.29
N LYS A 80 12.10 -1.42 21.23
CA LYS A 80 11.75 -2.77 21.69
C LYS A 80 10.64 -2.68 22.74
N LEU A 81 9.46 -3.19 22.42
CA LEU A 81 8.32 -3.16 23.34
C LEU A 81 8.58 -4.05 24.55
N PRO A 82 8.54 -3.53 25.78
CA PRO A 82 8.75 -4.33 26.98
C PRO A 82 7.79 -5.53 27.02
N LEU A 83 8.25 -6.66 27.50
CA LEU A 83 7.53 -7.95 27.60
C LEU A 83 7.21 -8.59 26.25
N LEU A 84 6.62 -7.86 25.29
CA LEU A 84 6.20 -8.40 24.00
C LEU A 84 7.38 -8.75 23.09
N HIS A 85 8.44 -7.93 23.09
CA HIS A 85 9.61 -8.17 22.23
C HIS A 85 10.31 -9.50 22.55
N ARG A 86 10.35 -9.92 23.82
CA ARG A 86 11.01 -11.18 24.22
C ARG A 86 10.30 -12.41 23.68
N SER A 87 8.98 -12.37 23.54
CA SER A 87 8.15 -13.52 23.13
C SER A 87 7.79 -13.49 21.64
N LEU A 88 7.62 -12.31 21.07
CA LEU A 88 7.11 -12.13 19.70
C LEU A 88 8.16 -11.60 18.72
N GLY A 89 9.30 -11.04 19.20
CA GLY A 89 10.25 -10.33 18.36
C GLY A 89 9.83 -8.89 18.08
N GLN A 90 10.54 -8.20 17.19
CA GLN A 90 10.36 -6.76 16.96
C GLN A 90 9.09 -6.45 16.17
N ARG A 91 8.88 -7.09 15.02
CA ARG A 91 7.77 -6.74 14.12
C ARG A 91 6.43 -7.20 14.66
N ARG A 92 6.37 -8.45 15.10
CA ARG A 92 5.14 -9.04 15.61
C ARG A 92 4.66 -8.36 16.89
N SER A 93 5.57 -7.91 17.75
CA SER A 93 5.18 -7.19 18.98
C SER A 93 4.48 -5.87 18.66
N TRP A 94 4.96 -5.11 17.67
CA TRP A 94 4.29 -3.89 17.21
C TRP A 94 2.94 -4.17 16.54
N ILE A 95 2.89 -5.18 15.66
CA ILE A 95 1.64 -5.59 14.99
C ILE A 95 0.60 -5.99 16.05
N PHE A 96 0.97 -6.85 17.01
CA PHE A 96 0.07 -7.33 18.06
C PHE A 96 -0.42 -6.20 18.97
N LEU A 97 0.46 -5.27 19.36
CA LEU A 97 0.08 -4.09 20.15
C LEU A 97 -0.96 -3.23 19.41
N CYS A 98 -0.70 -2.94 18.12
CA CYS A 98 -1.62 -2.15 17.31
C CYS A 98 -2.96 -2.85 17.11
N GLN A 99 -2.97 -4.16 16.83
CA GLN A 99 -4.20 -4.96 16.73
C GLN A 99 -4.99 -4.96 18.05
N SER A 100 -4.29 -5.04 19.20
CA SER A 100 -4.95 -4.95 20.51
C SER A 100 -5.66 -3.60 20.68
N PHE A 101 -5.02 -2.53 20.25
CA PHE A 101 -5.60 -1.19 20.30
C PHE A 101 -6.80 -1.04 19.33
N VAL A 102 -6.68 -1.57 18.11
CA VAL A 102 -7.79 -1.62 17.14
C VAL A 102 -8.96 -2.42 17.72
N LEU A 103 -8.71 -3.58 18.35
CA LEU A 103 -9.73 -4.40 18.99
C LEU A 103 -10.49 -3.63 20.09
N ILE A 104 -9.74 -3.01 21.00
CA ILE A 104 -10.33 -2.24 22.10
C ILE A 104 -11.18 -1.08 21.55
N CYS A 105 -10.66 -0.28 20.62
CA CYS A 105 -11.42 0.81 20.02
C CYS A 105 -12.66 0.31 19.27
N THR A 106 -12.56 -0.81 18.55
CA THR A 106 -13.70 -1.42 17.84
C THR A 106 -14.79 -1.87 18.81
N LEU A 107 -14.43 -2.51 19.93
CA LEU A 107 -15.39 -2.91 20.98
C LEU A 107 -16.05 -1.69 21.64
N LEU A 108 -15.28 -0.63 21.89
CA LEU A 108 -15.83 0.61 22.44
C LEU A 108 -16.79 1.28 21.44
N ILE A 109 -16.44 1.35 20.16
CA ILE A 109 -17.34 1.87 19.11
C ILE A 109 -18.62 1.03 19.02
N ALA A 110 -18.53 -0.31 19.13
CA ALA A 110 -19.68 -1.19 19.10
C ALA A 110 -20.72 -0.87 20.21
N GLY A 111 -20.30 -0.31 21.34
CA GLY A 111 -21.15 0.09 22.44
C GLY A 111 -21.70 1.53 22.36
N VAL A 112 -21.31 2.31 21.34
CA VAL A 112 -21.68 3.74 21.21
C VAL A 112 -22.74 3.93 20.12
N ASN A 113 -23.60 4.93 20.27
CA ASN A 113 -24.44 5.44 19.18
C ASN A 113 -23.77 6.70 18.60
N PRO A 114 -23.32 6.69 17.35
CA PRO A 114 -22.63 7.83 16.72
C PRO A 114 -23.44 9.11 16.68
N ALA A 115 -24.79 9.01 16.54
CA ALA A 115 -25.68 10.16 16.54
C ALA A 115 -25.65 10.93 17.86
N ASN A 116 -25.49 10.22 18.99
CA ASN A 116 -25.48 10.81 20.31
C ASN A 116 -24.06 11.22 20.80
N ASN A 117 -23.03 10.56 20.30
CA ASN A 117 -21.64 10.73 20.76
C ASN A 117 -20.64 10.79 19.60
N LEU A 118 -20.85 11.71 18.66
CA LEU A 118 -19.99 11.84 17.47
C LEU A 118 -18.53 12.12 17.83
N MET A 119 -18.29 12.94 18.87
CA MET A 119 -16.94 13.25 19.33
C MET A 119 -16.18 12.02 19.83
N LEU A 120 -16.83 11.17 20.65
CA LEU A 120 -16.21 9.92 21.12
C LEU A 120 -15.98 8.96 19.96
N THR A 121 -16.97 8.80 19.07
CA THR A 121 -16.82 7.97 17.86
C THR A 121 -15.64 8.42 17.00
N SER A 122 -15.50 9.73 16.78
CA SER A 122 -14.37 10.31 16.02
C SER A 122 -13.03 10.09 16.72
N ALA A 123 -12.96 10.23 18.04
CA ALA A 123 -11.74 9.99 18.81
C ALA A 123 -11.31 8.51 18.75
N LEU A 124 -12.27 7.57 18.88
CA LEU A 124 -12.01 6.15 18.76
C LEU A 124 -11.59 5.76 17.34
N ALA A 125 -12.22 6.33 16.31
CA ALA A 125 -11.84 6.12 14.93
C ALA A 125 -10.44 6.68 14.62
N LEU A 126 -10.09 7.83 15.17
CA LEU A 126 -8.72 8.37 15.10
C LEU A 126 -7.72 7.43 15.79
N GLY A 127 -8.10 6.87 16.94
CA GLY A 127 -7.32 5.82 17.62
C GLY A 127 -7.07 4.61 16.73
N ILE A 128 -8.12 4.10 16.05
CA ILE A 128 -7.98 3.02 15.06
C ILE A 128 -7.05 3.45 13.93
N ALA A 129 -7.20 4.66 13.39
CA ALA A 129 -6.37 5.15 12.29
C ALA A 129 -4.88 5.21 12.67
N ILE A 130 -4.55 5.73 13.87
CA ILE A 130 -3.17 5.80 14.38
C ILE A 130 -2.59 4.39 14.58
N ALA A 131 -3.35 3.50 15.22
CA ALA A 131 -2.92 2.12 15.44
C ALA A 131 -2.73 1.38 14.12
N SER A 132 -3.67 1.53 13.17
CA SER A 132 -3.59 0.91 11.86
C SER A 132 -2.43 1.45 11.03
N ALA A 133 -2.22 2.76 10.97
CA ALA A 133 -1.09 3.35 10.26
C ALA A 133 0.26 2.89 10.84
N THR A 134 0.35 2.69 12.17
CA THR A 134 1.53 2.13 12.83
C THR A 134 1.69 0.63 12.54
N GLN A 135 0.57 -0.10 12.52
CA GLN A 135 0.53 -1.52 12.13
C GLN A 135 1.02 -1.73 10.70
N ASP A 136 0.59 -0.89 9.76
CA ASP A 136 0.99 -0.95 8.35
C ASP A 136 2.50 -0.81 8.19
N ILE A 137 3.14 0.12 8.93
CA ILE A 137 4.60 0.26 8.98
C ILE A 137 5.26 -1.07 9.42
N ALA A 138 4.74 -1.69 10.47
CA ALA A 138 5.31 -2.92 11.00
C ALA A 138 5.09 -4.12 10.07
N ILE A 139 3.92 -4.22 9.40
CA ILE A 139 3.59 -5.27 8.43
C ILE A 139 4.45 -5.16 7.17
N ASP A 140 4.60 -3.95 6.62
CA ASP A 140 5.44 -3.72 5.46
C ASP A 140 6.90 -4.05 5.77
N ALA A 141 7.39 -3.64 6.93
CA ALA A 141 8.73 -3.98 7.39
C ALA A 141 8.89 -5.49 7.62
N PHE A 142 7.88 -6.18 8.18
CA PHE A 142 7.86 -7.63 8.32
C PHE A 142 8.00 -8.32 6.94
N ARG A 143 7.26 -7.86 5.93
CA ARG A 143 7.34 -8.37 4.55
C ARG A 143 8.75 -8.19 3.97
N ILE A 144 9.37 -7.02 4.15
CA ILE A 144 10.72 -6.71 3.68
C ILE A 144 11.76 -7.60 4.39
N ASP A 145 11.62 -7.74 5.71
CA ASP A 145 12.53 -8.55 6.53
C ASP A 145 12.39 -10.05 6.22
N THR A 146 11.19 -10.51 5.80
CA THR A 146 10.93 -11.91 5.41
C THR A 146 11.51 -12.28 4.04
N PHE A 147 11.57 -11.33 3.11
CA PHE A 147 12.10 -11.52 1.77
C PHE A 147 13.25 -10.52 1.52
N PRO A 148 14.48 -10.83 2.00
CA PRO A 148 15.63 -9.97 1.81
C PRO A 148 16.03 -9.87 0.33
N LYS A 149 16.93 -8.93 0.00
CA LYS A 149 17.38 -8.70 -1.38
C LYS A 149 18.05 -9.92 -2.02
N SER A 150 18.66 -10.80 -1.23
CA SER A 150 19.18 -12.09 -1.68
C SER A 150 18.07 -12.99 -2.27
N ASP A 151 16.81 -12.83 -1.80
CA ASP A 151 15.63 -13.54 -2.30
C ASP A 151 14.76 -12.66 -3.23
N SER A 152 15.42 -11.76 -3.98
CA SER A 152 14.76 -10.73 -4.81
C SER A 152 13.81 -11.30 -5.87
N SER A 153 13.98 -12.55 -6.28
CA SER A 153 13.07 -13.26 -7.18
C SER A 153 11.66 -13.43 -6.60
N LYS A 154 11.51 -13.41 -5.28
CA LYS A 154 10.22 -13.57 -4.57
C LYS A 154 9.53 -12.26 -4.19
N LEU A 155 10.17 -11.11 -4.41
CA LEU A 155 9.58 -9.81 -4.08
C LEU A 155 8.24 -9.54 -4.79
N PRO A 156 8.07 -9.88 -6.10
CA PRO A 156 6.78 -9.70 -6.76
C PRO A 156 5.66 -10.53 -6.14
N GLN A 157 5.95 -11.79 -5.75
CA GLN A 157 4.96 -12.66 -5.10
C GLN A 157 4.58 -12.13 -3.72
N ALA A 158 5.57 -11.71 -2.91
CA ALA A 158 5.33 -11.13 -1.60
C ALA A 158 4.50 -9.84 -1.70
N SER A 159 4.80 -8.99 -2.70
CA SER A 159 4.03 -7.77 -2.96
C SER A 159 2.59 -8.08 -3.41
N ALA A 160 2.41 -9.07 -4.28
CA ALA A 160 1.08 -9.51 -4.70
C ALA A 160 0.26 -10.03 -3.52
N MET A 161 0.86 -10.88 -2.66
CA MET A 161 0.17 -11.42 -1.49
C MET A 161 -0.21 -10.31 -0.50
N ALA A 162 0.62 -9.29 -0.31
CA ALA A 162 0.28 -8.12 0.50
C ALA A 162 -0.92 -7.35 -0.08
N VAL A 163 -0.92 -7.08 -1.39
CA VAL A 163 -2.00 -6.36 -2.09
C VAL A 163 -3.31 -7.16 -2.07
N ILE A 164 -3.26 -8.45 -2.39
CA ILE A 164 -4.44 -9.33 -2.36
C ILE A 164 -4.98 -9.45 -0.94
N GLY A 165 -4.10 -9.60 0.05
CA GLY A 165 -4.46 -9.62 1.46
C GLY A 165 -5.17 -8.33 1.86
N TRP A 166 -4.62 -7.17 1.51
CA TRP A 166 -5.22 -5.87 1.80
C TRP A 166 -6.64 -5.75 1.24
N TRP A 167 -6.82 -6.05 -0.05
CA TRP A 167 -8.14 -6.01 -0.70
C TRP A 167 -9.11 -7.02 -0.10
N THR A 168 -8.63 -8.22 0.29
CA THR A 168 -9.46 -9.24 0.93
C THR A 168 -9.89 -8.79 2.32
N GLY A 169 -8.96 -8.27 3.14
CA GLY A 169 -9.25 -7.74 4.48
C GLY A 169 -10.16 -6.50 4.48
N TYR A 170 -10.15 -5.72 3.39
CA TYR A 170 -11.05 -4.59 3.19
C TYR A 170 -12.42 -5.03 2.66
N SER A 171 -12.46 -5.82 1.60
CA SER A 171 -13.69 -6.07 0.83
C SER A 171 -14.61 -7.10 1.47
N LEU A 172 -14.07 -8.26 1.92
CA LEU A 172 -14.91 -9.31 2.49
C LEU A 172 -15.59 -8.90 3.81
N PRO A 173 -14.88 -8.35 4.80
CA PRO A 173 -15.54 -7.87 6.01
C PRO A 173 -16.51 -6.71 5.74
N GLY A 174 -16.18 -5.83 4.77
CA GLY A 174 -17.08 -4.77 4.35
C GLY A 174 -18.39 -5.31 3.77
N TYR A 175 -18.30 -6.29 2.88
CA TYR A 175 -19.48 -6.98 2.35
C TYR A 175 -20.31 -7.62 3.48
N LEU A 176 -19.67 -8.38 4.38
CA LEU A 176 -20.35 -8.98 5.53
C LEU A 176 -21.02 -7.95 6.43
N ALA A 177 -20.39 -6.79 6.62
CA ALA A 177 -20.96 -5.70 7.40
C ALA A 177 -22.29 -5.22 6.80
N PHE A 178 -22.30 -4.86 5.52
CA PHE A 178 -23.48 -4.30 4.87
C PHE A 178 -24.64 -5.28 4.75
N ILE A 179 -24.40 -6.55 4.42
CA ILE A 179 -25.50 -7.54 4.32
C ILE A 179 -26.14 -7.88 5.68
N ASN A 180 -25.43 -7.63 6.78
CA ASN A 180 -25.94 -7.91 8.13
C ASN A 180 -26.40 -6.66 8.88
N ALA A 181 -26.10 -5.43 8.39
CA ALA A 181 -26.40 -4.19 9.09
C ALA A 181 -27.89 -4.02 9.39
N ASP A 182 -28.77 -4.38 8.45
CA ASP A 182 -30.23 -4.27 8.63
C ASP A 182 -30.78 -5.31 9.60
N SER A 183 -30.14 -6.47 9.74
CA SER A 183 -30.63 -7.58 10.56
C SER A 183 -30.17 -7.52 12.02
N ILE A 184 -28.90 -7.20 12.26
CA ILE A 184 -28.30 -7.18 13.61
C ILE A 184 -27.92 -5.76 14.09
N GLY A 185 -28.12 -4.76 13.24
CA GLY A 185 -27.73 -3.38 13.48
C GLY A 185 -26.22 -3.16 13.44
N TRP A 186 -25.80 -1.91 13.27
CA TRP A 186 -24.36 -1.57 13.18
C TRP A 186 -23.58 -1.90 14.45
N ASN A 187 -24.18 -1.80 15.65
CA ASN A 187 -23.55 -2.22 16.89
C ASN A 187 -23.18 -3.71 16.85
N GLY A 188 -24.13 -4.57 16.40
CA GLY A 188 -23.90 -6.00 16.21
C GLY A 188 -22.82 -6.30 15.17
N VAL A 189 -22.83 -5.55 14.06
CA VAL A 189 -21.79 -5.62 13.02
C VAL A 189 -20.41 -5.33 13.62
N TYR A 190 -20.24 -4.27 14.41
CA TYR A 190 -18.95 -3.92 15.00
C TYR A 190 -18.49 -4.93 16.05
N TYR A 191 -19.38 -5.60 16.79
CA TYR A 191 -19.01 -6.76 17.62
C TYR A 191 -18.49 -7.92 16.76
N GLY A 192 -19.12 -8.21 15.64
CA GLY A 192 -18.64 -9.19 14.65
C GLY A 192 -17.27 -8.80 14.07
N MET A 193 -17.07 -7.52 13.76
CA MET A 193 -15.77 -7.02 13.30
C MET A 193 -14.68 -7.16 14.36
N ALA A 194 -14.99 -6.91 15.64
CA ALA A 194 -14.07 -7.14 16.75
C ALA A 194 -13.64 -8.62 16.84
N ALA A 195 -14.54 -9.57 16.60
CA ALA A 195 -14.20 -11.00 16.55
C ALA A 195 -13.24 -11.31 15.40
N ILE A 196 -13.38 -10.66 14.23
CA ILE A 196 -12.43 -10.79 13.12
C ILE A 196 -11.06 -10.24 13.50
N VAL A 197 -10.98 -9.08 14.17
CA VAL A 197 -9.69 -8.54 14.67
C VAL A 197 -9.03 -9.55 15.62
N ALA A 198 -9.79 -10.14 16.57
CA ALA A 198 -9.27 -11.15 17.47
C ALA A 198 -8.72 -12.38 16.73
N LEU A 199 -9.39 -12.82 15.66
CA LEU A 199 -8.91 -13.89 14.79
C LEU A 199 -7.59 -13.51 14.11
N LEU A 200 -7.47 -12.29 13.55
CA LEU A 200 -6.25 -11.79 12.93
C LEU A 200 -5.10 -11.68 13.95
N MET A 201 -5.39 -11.34 15.22
CA MET A 201 -4.39 -11.37 16.30
C MET A 201 -3.85 -12.77 16.54
N ILE A 202 -4.71 -13.81 16.53
CA ILE A 202 -4.28 -15.22 16.66
C ILE A 202 -3.31 -15.56 15.52
N PHE A 203 -3.60 -15.15 14.28
CA PHE A 203 -2.67 -15.33 13.17
C PHE A 203 -1.32 -14.67 13.40
N THR A 204 -1.30 -13.45 13.94
CA THR A 204 -0.05 -12.74 14.28
C THR A 204 0.78 -13.51 15.31
N LEU A 205 0.13 -14.24 16.24
CA LEU A 205 0.83 -15.10 17.20
C LEU A 205 1.41 -16.37 16.56
N LEU A 206 0.78 -16.90 15.50
CA LEU A 206 1.21 -18.12 14.82
C LEU A 206 2.31 -17.88 13.76
N VAL A 207 2.44 -16.66 13.26
CA VAL A 207 3.46 -16.29 12.28
C VAL A 207 4.84 -16.26 12.94
N GLY A 208 5.90 -16.71 12.26
CA GLY A 208 7.28 -16.63 12.75
C GLY A 208 7.89 -15.23 12.56
N GLU A 209 8.64 -14.74 13.54
CA GLU A 209 9.40 -13.48 13.37
C GLU A 209 10.53 -13.70 12.36
N PRO A 210 10.73 -12.79 11.38
CA PRO A 210 11.82 -12.91 10.44
C PRO A 210 13.18 -12.75 11.11
N THR A 211 14.12 -13.62 10.75
CA THR A 211 15.52 -13.48 11.19
C THR A 211 16.24 -12.49 10.28
N THR A 212 16.78 -11.42 10.86
CA THR A 212 17.46 -10.37 10.09
C THR A 212 18.75 -9.93 10.80
N ARG A 213 19.73 -9.42 10.04
CA ARG A 213 20.95 -8.75 10.57
C ARG A 213 20.68 -7.30 11.00
N ARG A 214 19.40 -6.85 11.00
CA ARG A 214 19.03 -5.47 11.30
C ARG A 214 19.60 -4.96 12.62
N GLU A 215 19.46 -5.73 13.70
CA GLU A 215 19.94 -5.30 15.02
C GLU A 215 21.46 -5.12 15.05
N GLN A 216 22.20 -5.99 14.37
CA GLN A 216 23.66 -5.88 14.23
C GLN A 216 24.04 -4.61 13.48
N LEU A 217 23.42 -4.37 12.33
CA LEU A 217 23.67 -3.16 11.51
C LEU A 217 23.34 -1.87 12.28
N GLN A 218 22.27 -1.87 13.05
CA GLN A 218 21.90 -0.72 13.88
C GLN A 218 22.86 -0.50 15.04
N GLN A 219 23.32 -1.59 15.70
CA GLN A 219 24.33 -1.50 16.76
C GLN A 219 25.68 -1.00 16.24
N GLU A 220 26.13 -1.45 15.09
CA GLU A 220 27.32 -0.96 14.43
C GLU A 220 27.23 0.54 14.10
N ALA A 221 26.07 1.00 13.62
CA ALA A 221 25.82 2.41 13.36
C ALA A 221 25.85 3.22 14.67
N GLU A 222 25.26 2.73 15.75
CA GLU A 222 25.32 3.38 17.06
C GLU A 222 26.73 3.46 17.62
N GLN A 223 27.50 2.40 17.51
CA GLN A 223 28.89 2.37 17.99
C GLN A 223 29.74 3.41 17.24
N ARG A 224 29.59 3.51 15.92
CA ARG A 224 30.28 4.55 15.11
C ARG A 224 29.91 5.95 15.55
N HIS A 225 28.61 6.25 15.77
CA HIS A 225 28.17 7.57 16.20
C HIS A 225 28.57 7.86 17.64
N ASN A 226 28.55 6.89 18.54
CA ASN A 226 28.98 7.07 19.94
C ASN A 226 30.49 7.40 20.04
N GLN A 227 31.31 6.81 19.17
CA GLN A 227 32.74 7.14 19.09
C GLN A 227 32.99 8.59 18.64
N LEU A 228 32.11 9.13 17.76
CA LEU A 228 32.22 10.48 17.24
C LEU A 228 31.69 11.54 18.21
N VAL A 229 30.62 11.27 18.92
CA VAL A 229 29.85 12.26 19.70
C VAL A 229 30.05 12.08 21.22
N GLY A 230 30.50 10.90 21.67
CA GLY A 230 30.77 10.60 23.10
C GLY A 230 29.51 10.48 23.98
N SER A 231 28.29 10.51 23.40
CA SER A 231 27.01 10.42 24.11
C SER A 231 26.12 9.31 23.52
N LYS A 232 25.81 8.29 24.33
CA LYS A 232 24.94 7.18 23.92
C LYS A 232 23.53 7.63 23.53
N VAL A 233 22.97 8.63 24.21
CA VAL A 233 21.61 9.15 23.93
C VAL A 233 21.59 9.86 22.59
N VAL A 234 22.59 10.71 22.33
CA VAL A 234 22.70 11.43 21.05
C VAL A 234 22.98 10.46 19.92
N ALA A 235 23.84 9.47 20.11
CA ALA A 235 24.08 8.41 19.11
C ALA A 235 22.80 7.63 18.80
N TRP A 236 22.03 7.24 19.81
CA TRP A 236 20.76 6.54 19.63
C TRP A 236 19.73 7.41 18.85
N LEU A 237 19.56 8.68 19.23
CA LEU A 237 18.66 9.61 18.53
C LEU A 237 19.07 9.83 17.07
N THR A 238 20.39 10.02 16.82
CA THR A 238 20.91 10.21 15.47
C THR A 238 20.66 8.97 14.60
N VAL A 239 20.94 7.78 15.11
CA VAL A 239 20.70 6.52 14.39
C VAL A 239 19.21 6.25 14.19
N THR A 240 18.36 6.71 15.13
CA THR A 240 16.91 6.52 15.02
C THR A 240 16.28 7.47 13.98
N VAL A 241 16.66 8.71 13.95
CA VAL A 241 15.97 9.75 13.14
C VAL A 241 16.74 10.11 11.89
N VAL A 242 18.07 10.29 11.98
CA VAL A 242 18.88 10.86 10.89
C VAL A 242 19.49 9.77 9.99
N GLU A 243 20.01 8.70 10.60
CA GLU A 243 20.72 7.64 9.84
C GLU A 243 19.86 6.95 8.77
N PRO A 244 18.53 6.69 8.95
CA PRO A 244 17.72 6.12 7.91
C PRO A 244 17.72 6.93 6.60
N PHE A 245 17.72 8.25 6.72
CA PHE A 245 17.79 9.16 5.57
C PHE A 245 19.21 9.20 5.00
N LEU A 246 20.21 9.36 5.87
CA LEU A 246 21.61 9.38 5.46
C LEU A 246 22.02 8.06 4.79
N ASP A 247 21.59 6.91 5.32
CA ASP A 247 21.85 5.59 4.71
C ASP A 247 21.27 5.52 3.31
N PHE A 248 20.03 5.99 3.10
CA PHE A 248 19.41 6.02 1.78
C PHE A 248 20.23 6.86 0.78
N PHE A 249 20.65 8.07 1.18
CA PHE A 249 21.45 8.93 0.32
C PHE A 249 22.89 8.45 0.14
N LYS A 250 23.55 7.92 1.17
CA LYS A 250 24.91 7.36 1.08
C LYS A 250 24.97 6.14 0.19
N ARG A 251 23.99 5.26 0.30
CA ARG A 251 23.93 4.00 -0.43
C ARG A 251 23.65 4.19 -1.93
N ASN A 252 22.82 5.16 -2.27
CA ASN A 252 22.38 5.41 -3.64
C ASN A 252 23.15 6.57 -4.32
N GLY A 253 23.83 7.43 -3.55
CA GLY A 253 24.34 8.72 -4.02
C GLY A 253 23.21 9.75 -4.20
N VAL A 254 23.52 11.03 -4.00
CA VAL A 254 22.50 12.10 -3.95
C VAL A 254 21.67 12.19 -5.23
N ARG A 255 22.31 12.15 -6.39
CA ARG A 255 21.64 12.27 -7.70
C ARG A 255 20.64 11.12 -7.93
N VAL A 256 21.06 9.89 -7.69
CA VAL A 256 20.19 8.69 -7.86
C VAL A 256 19.08 8.71 -6.83
N ALA A 257 19.39 9.00 -5.56
CA ALA A 257 18.40 9.10 -4.49
C ALA A 257 17.28 10.10 -4.82
N LEU A 258 17.63 11.32 -5.26
CA LEU A 258 16.64 12.33 -5.67
C LEU A 258 15.83 11.89 -6.87
N THR A 259 16.44 11.23 -7.87
CA THR A 259 15.72 10.68 -9.03
C THR A 259 14.75 9.58 -8.62
N LEU A 260 15.14 8.70 -7.66
CA LEU A 260 14.26 7.68 -7.10
C LEU A 260 13.07 8.28 -6.37
N LEU A 261 13.29 9.28 -5.52
CA LEU A 261 12.23 9.97 -4.78
C LEU A 261 11.26 10.66 -5.74
N LEU A 262 11.78 11.35 -6.76
CA LEU A 262 10.94 12.00 -7.77
C LEU A 262 10.18 10.98 -8.63
N PHE A 263 10.79 9.85 -8.97
CA PHE A 263 10.12 8.75 -9.64
C PHE A 263 8.95 8.20 -8.81
N VAL A 264 9.18 7.92 -7.52
CA VAL A 264 8.14 7.43 -6.60
C VAL A 264 6.98 8.42 -6.49
N PHE A 265 7.28 9.71 -6.44
CA PHE A 265 6.28 10.78 -6.38
C PHE A 265 5.43 10.86 -7.67
N LEU A 266 6.04 10.68 -8.85
CA LEU A 266 5.39 10.91 -10.14
C LEU A 266 4.73 9.67 -10.75
N PHE A 267 5.19 8.46 -10.45
CA PHE A 267 4.85 7.24 -11.21
C PHE A 267 3.34 6.95 -11.31
N LYS A 268 2.60 7.22 -10.23
CA LYS A 268 1.16 6.92 -10.14
C LYS A 268 0.25 8.15 -10.30
N ILE A 269 0.78 9.31 -10.72
CA ILE A 269 -0.01 10.56 -10.77
C ILE A 269 -1.12 10.46 -11.81
N GLY A 270 -0.84 10.00 -13.03
CA GLY A 270 -1.85 9.88 -14.09
C GLY A 270 -3.02 8.98 -13.69
N GLU A 271 -2.72 7.83 -13.06
CA GLU A 271 -3.74 6.92 -12.49
C GLU A 271 -4.55 7.60 -11.37
N ALA A 272 -3.90 8.40 -10.53
CA ALA A 272 -4.57 9.10 -9.44
C ALA A 272 -5.54 10.18 -9.95
N PHE A 273 -5.17 10.94 -10.98
CA PHE A 273 -6.06 11.92 -11.63
C PHE A 273 -7.27 11.24 -12.26
N LEU A 274 -7.05 10.15 -13.02
CA LEU A 274 -8.12 9.35 -13.60
C LEU A 274 -9.03 8.79 -12.49
N GLY A 275 -8.49 8.11 -11.52
CA GLY A 275 -9.26 7.49 -10.44
C GLY A 275 -10.07 8.49 -9.62
N ARG A 276 -9.58 9.73 -9.46
CA ARG A 276 -10.30 10.79 -8.76
C ARG A 276 -11.56 11.24 -9.52
N MET A 277 -11.48 11.31 -10.84
CA MET A 277 -12.55 11.80 -11.71
C MET A 277 -13.41 10.70 -12.32
N SER A 278 -13.04 9.43 -12.20
CA SER A 278 -13.69 8.31 -12.87
C SER A 278 -15.21 8.22 -12.63
N ILE A 279 -15.67 8.36 -11.39
CA ILE A 279 -17.11 8.26 -11.06
C ILE A 279 -17.88 9.45 -11.64
N THR A 280 -17.33 10.66 -11.57
CA THR A 280 -17.93 11.85 -12.17
C THR A 280 -18.05 11.66 -13.67
N PHE A 281 -16.98 11.23 -14.32
CA PHE A 281 -16.93 10.92 -15.74
C PHE A 281 -17.98 9.88 -16.14
N TYR A 282 -18.10 8.75 -15.44
CA TYR A 282 -19.09 7.72 -15.76
C TYR A 282 -20.52 8.28 -15.73
N LYS A 283 -20.83 9.11 -14.74
CA LYS A 283 -22.14 9.76 -14.63
C LYS A 283 -22.40 10.76 -15.73
N GLU A 284 -21.42 11.57 -16.10
CA GLU A 284 -21.54 12.58 -17.17
C GLU A 284 -21.61 11.95 -18.56
N VAL A 285 -20.94 10.83 -18.79
CA VAL A 285 -21.10 10.03 -20.01
C VAL A 285 -22.50 9.41 -20.12
N GLY A 286 -23.17 9.17 -18.98
CA GLY A 286 -24.55 8.70 -18.96
C GLY A 286 -24.75 7.28 -18.40
N PHE A 287 -23.77 6.70 -17.69
CA PHE A 287 -23.93 5.41 -17.02
C PHE A 287 -24.76 5.56 -15.74
N SER A 288 -25.66 4.59 -15.49
CA SER A 288 -26.46 4.55 -14.27
C SER A 288 -25.64 4.20 -13.04
N ASN A 289 -26.17 4.56 -11.84
CA ASN A 289 -25.52 4.15 -10.59
C ASN A 289 -25.44 2.63 -10.42
N GLU A 290 -26.45 1.89 -10.93
CA GLU A 290 -26.46 0.43 -10.92
C GLU A 290 -25.32 -0.14 -11.77
N GLN A 291 -25.17 0.35 -13.00
CA GLN A 291 -24.06 -0.05 -13.89
C GLN A 291 -22.70 0.25 -13.26
N ILE A 292 -22.52 1.45 -12.69
CA ILE A 292 -21.29 1.84 -12.01
C ILE A 292 -21.02 0.91 -10.82
N GLY A 293 -22.02 0.62 -10.01
CA GLY A 293 -21.90 -0.28 -8.86
C GLY A 293 -21.50 -1.69 -9.25
N TYR A 294 -22.17 -2.26 -10.24
CA TYR A 294 -21.92 -3.62 -10.69
C TYR A 294 -20.54 -3.76 -11.35
N TYR A 295 -20.24 -2.94 -12.36
CA TYR A 295 -19.01 -3.08 -13.13
C TYR A 295 -17.77 -2.58 -12.37
N SER A 296 -17.84 -1.42 -11.74
CA SER A 296 -16.69 -0.80 -11.08
C SER A 296 -16.38 -1.35 -9.69
N LYS A 297 -17.38 -1.84 -8.95
CA LYS A 297 -17.17 -2.28 -7.55
C LYS A 297 -17.12 -3.80 -7.43
N LEU A 298 -18.18 -4.50 -7.81
CA LEU A 298 -18.26 -5.95 -7.60
C LEU A 298 -17.32 -6.71 -8.54
N LEU A 299 -17.42 -6.48 -9.85
CA LEU A 299 -16.53 -7.12 -10.81
C LEU A 299 -15.08 -6.65 -10.63
N GLY A 300 -14.87 -5.35 -10.36
CA GLY A 300 -13.55 -4.77 -10.14
C GLY A 300 -12.75 -5.48 -9.07
N TRP A 301 -13.36 -5.88 -7.95
CA TRP A 301 -12.67 -6.63 -6.89
C TRP A 301 -12.11 -7.97 -7.37
N GLY A 302 -12.94 -8.79 -8.01
CA GLY A 302 -12.52 -10.10 -8.52
C GLY A 302 -11.44 -9.98 -9.61
N ILE A 303 -11.62 -9.03 -10.52
CA ILE A 303 -10.68 -8.72 -11.60
C ILE A 303 -9.33 -8.25 -11.02
N THR A 304 -9.35 -7.37 -10.01
CA THR A 304 -8.12 -6.87 -9.37
C THR A 304 -7.33 -8.00 -8.73
N ILE A 305 -7.98 -8.92 -8.01
CA ILE A 305 -7.29 -10.07 -7.40
C ILE A 305 -6.64 -10.95 -8.48
N PHE A 306 -7.41 -11.32 -9.49
CA PHE A 306 -6.93 -12.17 -10.58
C PHE A 306 -5.72 -11.53 -11.28
N PHE A 307 -5.83 -10.26 -11.66
CA PHE A 307 -4.75 -9.59 -12.37
C PHE A 307 -3.56 -9.21 -11.47
N THR A 308 -3.74 -9.07 -10.17
CA THR A 308 -2.63 -8.94 -9.23
C THR A 308 -1.74 -10.19 -9.26
N LEU A 309 -2.34 -11.39 -9.30
CA LEU A 309 -1.59 -12.64 -9.45
C LEU A 309 -0.87 -12.72 -10.80
N VAL A 310 -1.60 -12.48 -11.89
CA VAL A 310 -1.05 -12.50 -13.25
C VAL A 310 0.09 -11.48 -13.39
N GLY A 311 -0.13 -10.26 -12.92
CA GLY A 311 0.87 -9.19 -12.93
C GLY A 311 2.12 -9.54 -12.13
N SER A 312 1.95 -10.16 -10.97
CA SER A 312 3.07 -10.65 -10.18
C SER A 312 3.87 -11.73 -10.92
N MET A 313 3.20 -12.72 -11.55
CA MET A 313 3.87 -13.76 -12.35
C MET A 313 4.69 -13.16 -13.51
N ILE A 314 4.15 -12.13 -14.17
CA ILE A 314 4.86 -11.39 -15.23
C ILE A 314 6.10 -10.69 -14.64
N ASN A 315 5.97 -10.03 -13.49
CA ASN A 315 7.08 -9.35 -12.82
C ASN A 315 8.19 -10.33 -12.37
N VAL A 316 7.82 -11.53 -11.91
CA VAL A 316 8.78 -12.61 -11.60
C VAL A 316 9.58 -13.01 -12.85
N LYS A 317 8.89 -13.19 -13.96
CA LYS A 317 9.50 -13.65 -15.20
C LYS A 317 10.39 -12.60 -15.89
N PHE A 318 9.91 -11.37 -15.95
CA PHE A 318 10.58 -10.28 -16.69
C PHE A 318 11.43 -9.36 -15.80
N GLY A 319 11.28 -9.45 -14.49
CA GLY A 319 11.95 -8.61 -13.50
C GLY A 319 11.21 -7.31 -13.22
N ILE A 320 11.42 -6.77 -12.02
CA ILE A 320 10.69 -5.62 -11.46
C ILE A 320 10.82 -4.37 -12.33
N VAL A 321 12.02 -4.04 -12.80
CA VAL A 321 12.27 -2.81 -13.57
C VAL A 321 11.59 -2.85 -14.94
N ARG A 322 11.65 -4.00 -15.62
CA ARG A 322 10.93 -4.20 -16.89
C ARG A 322 9.41 -4.20 -16.64
N GLY A 323 8.97 -4.79 -15.53
CA GLY A 323 7.59 -4.76 -15.08
C GLY A 323 7.06 -3.33 -14.89
N LEU A 324 7.84 -2.46 -14.24
CA LEU A 324 7.50 -1.03 -14.10
C LEU A 324 7.40 -0.30 -15.45
N MET A 325 8.34 -0.55 -16.37
CA MET A 325 8.28 0.05 -17.71
C MET A 325 7.03 -0.39 -18.46
N ILE A 326 6.76 -1.69 -18.50
CA ILE A 326 5.58 -2.26 -19.16
C ILE A 326 4.30 -1.75 -18.48
N GLY A 327 4.27 -1.77 -17.14
CA GLY A 327 3.14 -1.31 -16.34
C GLY A 327 2.83 0.18 -16.55
N GLY A 328 3.85 1.04 -16.61
CA GLY A 328 3.67 2.46 -16.87
C GLY A 328 3.13 2.75 -18.28
N ILE A 329 3.67 2.06 -19.30
CA ILE A 329 3.16 2.17 -20.68
C ILE A 329 1.73 1.65 -20.77
N ALA A 330 1.44 0.51 -20.11
CA ALA A 330 0.10 -0.07 -20.11
C ALA A 330 -0.92 0.82 -19.40
N MET A 331 -0.55 1.48 -18.28
CA MET A 331 -1.41 2.49 -17.63
C MET A 331 -1.71 3.68 -18.54
N ALA A 332 -0.70 4.19 -19.27
CA ALA A 332 -0.94 5.24 -20.24
C ALA A 332 -1.92 4.78 -21.33
N ALA A 333 -1.77 3.54 -21.82
CA ALA A 333 -2.67 2.98 -22.82
C ALA A 333 -4.10 2.78 -22.28
N SER A 334 -4.28 2.34 -21.02
CA SER A 334 -5.61 2.23 -20.40
C SER A 334 -6.30 3.61 -20.28
N ASN A 335 -5.55 4.65 -19.90
CA ASN A 335 -6.09 6.01 -19.84
C ASN A 335 -6.63 6.48 -21.21
N LEU A 336 -5.99 6.09 -22.33
CA LEU A 336 -6.49 6.39 -23.67
C LEU A 336 -7.81 5.65 -24.00
N MET A 337 -8.11 4.53 -23.37
CA MET A 337 -9.43 3.88 -23.51
C MET A 337 -10.54 4.72 -22.88
N PHE A 338 -10.26 5.41 -21.78
CA PHE A 338 -11.21 6.38 -21.21
C PHE A 338 -11.42 7.57 -22.14
N ALA A 339 -10.37 8.06 -22.78
CA ALA A 339 -10.49 9.10 -23.81
C ALA A 339 -11.39 8.64 -24.97
N TRP A 340 -11.22 7.40 -25.43
CA TRP A 340 -12.07 6.81 -26.46
C TRP A 340 -13.53 6.67 -25.99
N MET A 341 -13.76 6.22 -24.76
CA MET A 341 -15.10 6.12 -24.18
C MET A 341 -15.79 7.49 -24.06
N ALA A 342 -15.04 8.56 -23.81
CA ALA A 342 -15.57 9.94 -23.81
C ALA A 342 -16.11 10.37 -25.19
N GLU A 343 -15.50 9.91 -26.27
CA GLU A 343 -15.95 10.21 -27.64
C GLU A 343 -17.13 9.35 -28.09
N VAL A 344 -17.14 8.07 -27.68
CA VAL A 344 -18.17 7.10 -28.09
C VAL A 344 -19.48 7.28 -27.31
N GLY A 345 -19.39 7.74 -26.06
CA GLY A 345 -20.53 7.86 -25.17
C GLY A 345 -20.84 6.54 -24.39
N PRO A 346 -22.07 6.39 -23.86
CA PRO A 346 -22.45 5.32 -22.95
C PRO A 346 -22.60 3.97 -23.67
N ASN A 347 -21.48 3.26 -23.83
CA ASN A 347 -21.42 1.91 -24.40
C ASN A 347 -20.96 0.91 -23.32
N GLU A 348 -21.82 -0.01 -22.89
CA GLU A 348 -21.55 -0.98 -21.82
C GLU A 348 -20.36 -1.91 -22.13
N ASN A 349 -20.24 -2.38 -23.36
CA ASN A 349 -19.14 -3.26 -23.77
C ASN A 349 -17.80 -2.54 -23.72
N LEU A 350 -17.77 -1.27 -24.18
CA LEU A 350 -16.57 -0.46 -24.09
C LEU A 350 -16.24 -0.11 -22.65
N PHE A 351 -17.25 0.17 -21.81
CA PHE A 351 -17.09 0.42 -20.39
C PHE A 351 -16.48 -0.80 -19.69
N LEU A 352 -17.03 -1.98 -19.89
CA LEU A 352 -16.52 -3.23 -19.33
C LEU A 352 -15.08 -3.50 -19.79
N ALA A 353 -14.81 -3.38 -21.09
CA ALA A 353 -13.47 -3.56 -21.65
C ALA A 353 -12.46 -2.58 -21.04
N THR A 354 -12.83 -1.31 -20.93
CA THR A 354 -12.01 -0.26 -20.32
C THR A 354 -11.68 -0.58 -18.88
N LEU A 355 -12.67 -0.99 -18.07
CA LEU A 355 -12.47 -1.36 -16.67
C LEU A 355 -11.59 -2.62 -16.51
N ILE A 356 -11.76 -3.63 -17.36
CA ILE A 356 -10.91 -4.83 -17.32
C ILE A 356 -9.44 -4.45 -17.60
N VAL A 357 -9.20 -3.68 -18.65
CA VAL A 357 -7.84 -3.25 -19.02
C VAL A 357 -7.24 -2.35 -17.94
N ASP A 358 -7.99 -1.40 -17.40
CA ASP A 358 -7.54 -0.49 -16.35
C ASP A 358 -7.20 -1.24 -15.06
N ASN A 359 -8.06 -2.13 -14.60
CA ASN A 359 -7.78 -2.97 -13.41
C ASN A 359 -6.56 -3.88 -13.62
N PHE A 360 -6.38 -4.43 -14.84
CA PHE A 360 -5.19 -5.22 -15.17
C PHE A 360 -3.92 -4.36 -15.08
N THR A 361 -3.89 -3.23 -15.74
CA THR A 361 -2.71 -2.36 -15.79
C THR A 361 -2.39 -1.76 -14.43
N SER A 362 -3.42 -1.37 -13.66
CA SER A 362 -3.32 -0.87 -12.29
C SER A 362 -2.77 -1.94 -11.34
N ALA A 363 -3.34 -3.14 -11.35
CA ALA A 363 -2.88 -4.25 -10.51
C ALA A 363 -1.43 -4.64 -10.85
N PHE A 364 -1.11 -4.79 -12.14
CA PHE A 364 0.23 -5.12 -12.62
C PHE A 364 1.27 -4.07 -12.20
N SER A 365 0.99 -2.80 -12.46
CA SER A 365 1.90 -1.70 -12.11
C SER A 365 2.05 -1.53 -10.61
N THR A 366 0.99 -1.77 -9.82
CA THR A 366 1.02 -1.70 -8.36
C THR A 366 1.95 -2.76 -7.76
N VAL A 367 1.85 -4.02 -8.21
CA VAL A 367 2.76 -5.08 -7.75
C VAL A 367 4.21 -4.76 -8.08
N ALA A 368 4.47 -4.30 -9.31
CA ALA A 368 5.81 -3.88 -9.72
C ALA A 368 6.33 -2.72 -8.87
N PHE A 369 5.48 -1.73 -8.58
CA PHE A 369 5.82 -0.56 -7.78
C PHE A 369 6.11 -0.91 -6.32
N VAL A 370 5.26 -1.71 -5.66
CA VAL A 370 5.48 -2.18 -4.29
C VAL A 370 6.76 -3.02 -4.19
N SER A 371 7.00 -3.89 -5.18
CA SER A 371 8.25 -4.68 -5.26
C SER A 371 9.48 -3.77 -5.42
N PHE A 372 9.35 -2.72 -6.21
CA PHE A 372 10.39 -1.73 -6.41
C PHE A 372 10.70 -0.95 -5.13
N LEU A 373 9.69 -0.45 -4.42
CA LEU A 373 9.88 0.23 -3.13
C LEU A 373 10.63 -0.68 -2.15
N THR A 374 10.26 -1.97 -2.10
CA THR A 374 10.96 -2.97 -1.28
C THR A 374 12.42 -3.14 -1.68
N MET A 375 12.70 -3.21 -2.99
CA MET A 375 14.05 -3.39 -3.52
C MET A 375 15.00 -2.23 -3.17
N VAL A 376 14.50 -0.98 -3.17
CA VAL A 376 15.32 0.20 -2.86
C VAL A 376 15.42 0.49 -1.36
N THR A 377 14.60 -0.15 -0.53
CA THR A 377 14.63 -0.02 0.94
C THR A 377 15.83 -0.76 1.53
N GLY A 378 16.48 -0.17 2.53
CA GLY A 378 17.59 -0.79 3.26
C GLY A 378 17.12 -1.72 4.37
N GLN A 379 17.86 -2.81 4.64
CA GLN A 379 17.51 -3.77 5.69
C GLN A 379 17.60 -3.19 7.12
N ALA A 380 18.59 -2.31 7.37
CA ALA A 380 18.83 -1.72 8.70
C ALA A 380 17.63 -0.88 9.19
N PHE A 381 16.94 -0.20 8.25
CA PHE A 381 15.87 0.77 8.55
C PHE A 381 14.65 0.52 7.65
N SER A 382 14.25 -0.75 7.52
CA SER A 382 13.22 -1.15 6.56
C SER A 382 11.87 -0.48 6.79
N ALA A 383 11.41 -0.34 8.05
CA ALA A 383 10.16 0.33 8.38
C ALA A 383 10.21 1.82 8.01
N THR A 384 11.27 2.52 8.40
CA THR A 384 11.40 3.97 8.18
C THR A 384 11.52 4.32 6.71
N GLN A 385 12.43 3.63 6.00
CA GLN A 385 12.67 3.93 4.58
C GLN A 385 11.47 3.55 3.71
N TYR A 386 10.84 2.39 3.95
CA TYR A 386 9.66 1.99 3.19
C TYR A 386 8.47 2.92 3.46
N ALA A 387 8.21 3.25 4.73
CA ALA A 387 7.14 4.18 5.10
C ALA A 387 7.34 5.56 4.47
N LEU A 388 8.58 6.08 4.42
CA LEU A 388 8.90 7.35 3.76
C LEU A 388 8.57 7.29 2.26
N LEU A 389 9.04 6.25 1.56
CA LEU A 389 8.80 6.07 0.13
C LEU A 389 7.31 5.89 -0.17
N ALA A 390 6.59 5.07 0.59
CA ALA A 390 5.17 4.85 0.45
C ALA A 390 4.35 6.12 0.71
N SER A 391 4.70 6.87 1.79
CA SER A 391 4.06 8.16 2.11
C SER A 391 4.31 9.20 1.03
N LEU A 392 5.53 9.25 0.47
CA LEU A 392 5.86 10.16 -0.63
C LEU A 392 5.04 9.86 -1.89
N GLY A 393 4.90 8.58 -2.25
CA GLY A 393 4.04 8.15 -3.35
C GLY A 393 2.57 8.50 -3.12
N ASN A 394 2.06 8.27 -1.91
CA ASN A 394 0.70 8.63 -1.54
C ASN A 394 0.48 10.14 -1.50
N PHE A 395 1.44 10.92 -1.00
CA PHE A 395 1.37 12.37 -0.97
C PHE A 395 1.28 12.96 -2.39
N GLY A 396 2.09 12.47 -3.33
CA GLY A 396 2.01 12.88 -4.74
C GLY A 396 0.63 12.59 -5.33
N ARG A 397 0.12 11.37 -5.12
CA ARG A 397 -1.21 10.93 -5.60
C ARG A 397 -2.35 11.77 -5.02
N THR A 398 -2.36 12.01 -3.72
CA THR A 398 -3.47 12.72 -3.05
C THR A 398 -3.44 14.21 -3.30
N THR A 399 -2.27 14.83 -3.18
CA THR A 399 -2.14 16.30 -3.29
C THR A 399 -2.32 16.76 -4.73
N LEU A 400 -1.63 16.15 -5.69
CA LEU A 400 -1.74 16.57 -7.09
C LEU A 400 -3.08 16.17 -7.69
N ALA A 401 -3.61 14.99 -7.39
CA ALA A 401 -4.91 14.59 -7.91
C ALA A 401 -6.08 15.42 -7.34
N SER A 402 -5.90 16.18 -6.27
CA SER A 402 -6.94 17.12 -5.81
C SER A 402 -7.26 18.22 -6.85
N PHE A 403 -6.29 18.57 -7.70
CA PHE A 403 -6.47 19.53 -8.80
C PHE A 403 -7.09 18.92 -10.08
N SER A 404 -7.42 17.62 -10.07
CA SER A 404 -7.96 16.95 -11.26
C SER A 404 -9.30 17.53 -11.71
N GLY A 405 -10.18 17.94 -10.76
CA GLY A 405 -11.46 18.58 -11.07
C GLY A 405 -11.27 19.94 -11.77
N GLU A 406 -10.37 20.78 -11.21
CA GLU A 406 -10.05 22.08 -11.83
C GLU A 406 -9.46 21.91 -13.24
N LEU A 407 -8.68 20.85 -13.44
CA LEU A 407 -8.13 20.56 -14.77
C LEU A 407 -9.24 20.16 -15.75
N VAL A 408 -10.21 19.33 -15.33
CA VAL A 408 -11.36 18.97 -16.18
C VAL A 408 -12.18 20.22 -16.51
N ASP A 409 -12.49 21.05 -15.54
CA ASP A 409 -13.28 22.29 -15.71
C ASP A 409 -12.55 23.27 -16.65
N TYR A 410 -11.22 23.38 -16.54
CA TYR A 410 -10.41 24.23 -17.41
C TYR A 410 -10.37 23.73 -18.86
N LEU A 411 -10.31 22.41 -19.06
CA LEU A 411 -10.23 21.80 -20.39
C LEU A 411 -11.60 21.72 -21.08
N ASP A 412 -12.68 21.63 -20.29
CA ASP A 412 -14.06 21.40 -20.75
C ASP A 412 -14.17 20.23 -21.75
N ASN A 413 -13.28 19.23 -21.60
CA ASN A 413 -13.20 18.09 -22.52
C ASN A 413 -12.58 16.88 -21.83
N TRP A 414 -13.37 15.82 -21.65
CA TRP A 414 -12.95 14.57 -21.00
C TRP A 414 -11.89 13.81 -21.80
N SER A 415 -12.02 13.77 -23.13
CA SER A 415 -11.06 13.07 -23.98
C SER A 415 -9.65 13.68 -23.84
N VAL A 416 -9.55 15.01 -23.89
CA VAL A 416 -8.30 15.74 -23.69
C VAL A 416 -7.74 15.51 -22.28
N PHE A 417 -8.61 15.53 -21.27
CA PHE A 417 -8.21 15.24 -19.88
C PHE A 417 -7.53 13.86 -19.77
N PHE A 418 -8.13 12.80 -20.32
CA PHE A 418 -7.56 11.46 -20.26
C PHE A 418 -6.29 11.30 -21.08
N VAL A 419 -6.17 12.01 -22.21
CA VAL A 419 -4.90 12.06 -22.95
C VAL A 419 -3.80 12.71 -22.10
N ILE A 420 -4.09 13.80 -21.39
CA ILE A 420 -3.13 14.44 -20.49
C ILE A 420 -2.74 13.47 -19.36
N THR A 421 -3.69 12.76 -18.74
CA THR A 421 -3.37 11.78 -17.69
C THR A 421 -2.50 10.63 -18.20
N ALA A 422 -2.68 10.21 -19.47
CA ALA A 422 -1.81 9.24 -20.12
C ALA A 422 -0.37 9.78 -20.30
N LEU A 423 -0.23 11.05 -20.67
CA LEU A 423 1.07 11.70 -20.85
C LEU A 423 1.81 11.95 -19.52
N MET A 424 1.09 12.07 -18.39
CA MET A 424 1.68 12.30 -17.07
C MET A 424 2.63 11.17 -16.60
N VAL A 425 2.57 9.98 -17.18
CA VAL A 425 3.48 8.89 -16.87
C VAL A 425 4.84 9.04 -17.53
N ILE A 426 4.95 9.81 -18.62
CA ILE A 426 6.18 9.92 -19.44
C ILE A 426 7.41 10.36 -18.62
N PRO A 427 7.34 11.41 -17.77
CA PRO A 427 8.49 11.81 -16.96
C PRO A 427 9.03 10.66 -16.09
N SER A 428 8.14 9.88 -15.46
CA SER A 428 8.55 8.75 -14.63
C SER A 428 9.18 7.62 -15.44
N LEU A 429 8.71 7.34 -16.65
CA LEU A 429 9.31 6.36 -17.55
C LEU A 429 10.71 6.79 -18.02
N ILE A 430 10.91 8.08 -18.31
CA ILE A 430 12.23 8.63 -18.65
C ILE A 430 13.19 8.46 -17.45
N MET A 431 12.75 8.76 -16.24
CA MET A 431 13.55 8.57 -15.03
C MET A 431 13.92 7.10 -14.82
N LEU A 432 12.95 6.19 -14.97
CA LEU A 432 13.19 4.75 -14.83
C LEU A 432 14.18 4.25 -15.88
N TYR A 433 14.10 4.73 -17.11
CA TYR A 433 15.04 4.40 -18.16
C TYR A 433 16.46 4.94 -17.86
N SER A 434 16.58 6.15 -17.31
CA SER A 434 17.86 6.73 -16.91
C SER A 434 18.54 5.95 -15.78
N LEU A 435 17.75 5.32 -14.90
CA LEU A 435 18.24 4.52 -13.77
C LEU A 435 18.52 3.05 -14.12
N ARG A 436 18.33 2.61 -15.38
CA ARG A 436 18.45 1.20 -15.77
C ARG A 436 19.80 0.55 -15.44
N HIS A 437 20.91 1.29 -15.57
CA HIS A 437 22.25 0.82 -15.22
C HIS A 437 22.43 0.64 -13.71
N TYR A 438 21.95 1.61 -12.93
CA TYR A 438 21.94 1.52 -11.47
C TYR A 438 21.20 0.28 -10.97
N PHE A 439 20.05 -0.03 -11.53
CA PHE A 439 19.28 -1.22 -11.14
C PHE A 439 19.96 -2.53 -11.55
N HIS A 440 20.63 -2.55 -12.68
CA HIS A 440 21.44 -3.69 -13.09
C HIS A 440 22.55 -3.98 -12.06
N ASP A 441 23.31 -2.96 -11.67
CA ASP A 441 24.37 -3.07 -10.69
C ASP A 441 23.85 -3.47 -9.30
N LEU A 442 22.69 -2.94 -8.90
CA LEU A 442 22.03 -3.29 -7.62
C LEU A 442 21.66 -4.78 -7.58
N LEU A 443 21.09 -5.30 -8.68
CA LEU A 443 20.69 -6.71 -8.78
C LEU A 443 21.91 -7.65 -8.88
N GLU A 444 22.99 -7.24 -9.54
CA GLU A 444 24.22 -8.02 -9.58
C GLU A 444 24.88 -8.11 -8.19
N LYS A 445 24.93 -7.00 -7.44
CA LYS A 445 25.44 -7.01 -6.05
C LYS A 445 24.63 -7.95 -5.17
N ALA A 446 23.30 -7.87 -5.23
CA ALA A 446 22.42 -8.75 -4.46
C ALA A 446 22.61 -10.24 -4.80
N ARG A 447 22.90 -10.58 -6.07
CA ARG A 447 23.21 -11.96 -6.48
C ARG A 447 24.55 -12.46 -5.97
N LYS A 448 25.57 -11.61 -5.96
CA LYS A 448 26.90 -11.97 -5.44
C LYS A 448 26.83 -12.24 -3.93
N GLU A 449 26.15 -11.38 -3.18
CA GLU A 449 25.91 -11.58 -1.74
C GLU A 449 25.18 -12.90 -1.44
N SER A 450 24.21 -13.30 -2.28
CA SER A 450 23.47 -14.57 -2.13
C SER A 450 24.29 -15.83 -2.54
N SER A 451 25.36 -15.67 -3.29
CA SER A 451 26.23 -16.80 -3.69
C SER A 451 27.40 -17.04 -2.72
N GLU A 452 27.64 -16.12 -1.81
CA GLU A 452 28.66 -16.19 -0.76
C GLU A 452 28.10 -16.64 0.60
N GLU A 453 26.79 -16.72 0.75
CA GLU A 453 26.06 -17.33 1.88
C GLU A 453 25.69 -18.80 1.59
#